data_58f2217c8bf9fa78c90f2fcdec835e3c
#
_entry.id   58f2217c8bf9fa78c90f2fcdec835e3c
#
_cell.length_a   1.000
_cell.length_b   1.000
_cell.length_c   1.000
_cell.angle_alpha   90.00
_cell.angle_beta   90.00
_cell.angle_gamma   90.00
#
_symmetry.space_group_name_H-M   'P 1'
#
loop_
_entity.id
_entity.type
_entity.pdbx_description
1 polymer ?
#
loop_
_entity_poly.entity_id
_entity_poly.type
_entity_poly.pdbx_seq_one_letter_code
_entity_poly.pdbx_strand_id
1 'polypeptide(L)'
;MKDYYNILGVNKSSNKEEIKTAYKKLALKYHPDKNINNKKEAEGKFKEVSEAYEILSDEQKKNNYDNGQNIIIHNHNPFDIFENMFKQHHSFNIDISNLHNMNSNFSSENTSTRIIGNKKITRIEKTIQTPNGTQTTVEEKIEII
;
A
#
# COMPACT_ATOMS: atom_id res chain seq x y z
N MET A 1 22.18 6.63 11.25
CA MET A 1 21.25 7.03 10.17
C MET A 1 20.32 5.88 9.88
N LYS A 2 19.02 6.13 9.85
CA LYS A 2 18.04 5.08 9.55
C LYS A 2 18.14 4.65 8.09
N ASP A 3 18.12 3.35 7.84
CA ASP A 3 18.08 2.81 6.49
C ASP A 3 16.63 2.71 6.00
N TYR A 4 16.15 3.74 5.33
CA TYR A 4 14.79 3.82 4.83
C TYR A 4 14.48 2.79 3.74
N TYR A 5 15.46 2.42 2.94
CA TYR A 5 15.30 1.35 1.95
C TYR A 5 15.04 0.01 2.61
N ASN A 6 15.78 -0.29 3.67
CA ASN A 6 15.61 -1.51 4.44
C ASN A 6 14.28 -1.53 5.21
N ILE A 7 13.86 -0.39 5.76
CA ILE A 7 12.58 -0.25 6.46
C ILE A 7 11.41 -0.59 5.54
N LEU A 8 11.42 -0.12 4.29
CA LEU A 8 10.41 -0.45 3.28
C LEU A 8 10.65 -1.80 2.59
N GLY A 9 11.83 -2.40 2.73
CA GLY A 9 12.19 -3.64 2.04
C GLY A 9 12.34 -3.46 0.53
N VAL A 10 12.83 -2.30 0.10
CA VAL A 10 13.08 -1.97 -1.31
C VAL A 10 14.55 -1.73 -1.57
N ASN A 11 14.95 -1.75 -2.84
CA ASN A 11 16.33 -1.44 -3.28
C ASN A 11 16.49 0.05 -3.58
N LYS A 12 17.73 0.53 -3.56
CA LYS A 12 18.04 1.90 -3.98
C LYS A 12 17.65 2.21 -5.44
N SER A 13 17.61 1.18 -6.27
CA SER A 13 17.17 1.26 -7.66
C SER A 13 15.66 1.16 -7.86
N SER A 14 14.88 0.93 -6.78
CA SER A 14 13.44 0.82 -6.85
C SER A 14 12.79 2.12 -7.35
N ASN A 15 11.82 1.98 -8.23
CA ASN A 15 11.07 3.12 -8.76
C ASN A 15 10.01 3.61 -7.77
N LYS A 16 9.39 4.74 -8.08
CA LYS A 16 8.38 5.37 -7.22
C LYS A 16 7.18 4.46 -6.95
N GLU A 17 6.73 3.70 -7.94
CA GLU A 17 5.61 2.77 -7.80
C GLU A 17 5.93 1.57 -6.89
N GLU A 18 7.15 1.05 -6.96
CA GLU A 18 7.62 0.00 -6.06
C GLU A 18 7.70 0.48 -4.61
N ILE A 19 8.21 1.67 -4.39
CA ILE A 19 8.28 2.33 -3.07
C ILE A 19 6.87 2.52 -2.51
N LYS A 20 5.95 3.01 -3.32
CA LYS A 20 4.55 3.21 -2.96
C LYS A 20 3.85 1.91 -2.60
N THR A 21 4.03 0.87 -3.38
CA THR A 21 3.46 -0.46 -3.14
C THR A 21 3.99 -1.07 -1.84
N ALA A 22 5.29 -0.98 -1.61
CA ALA A 22 5.92 -1.43 -0.37
C ALA A 22 5.37 -0.70 0.86
N TYR A 23 5.23 0.63 0.77
CA TYR A 23 4.64 1.42 1.83
C TYR A 23 3.20 1.00 2.14
N LYS A 24 2.35 0.87 1.13
CA LYS A 24 0.95 0.43 1.30
C LYS A 24 0.87 -0.88 2.07
N LYS A 25 1.65 -1.86 1.66
CA LYS A 25 1.69 -3.18 2.29
C LYS A 25 2.08 -3.10 3.76
N LEU A 26 3.14 -2.38 4.07
CA LEU A 26 3.64 -2.25 5.44
C LEU A 26 2.74 -1.38 6.31
N ALA A 27 2.20 -0.29 5.77
CA ALA A 27 1.27 0.58 6.48
C ALA A 27 0.00 -0.17 6.89
N LEU A 28 -0.53 -1.02 6.04
CA LEU A 28 -1.67 -1.87 6.37
C LEU A 28 -1.31 -2.93 7.40
N LYS A 29 -0.13 -3.53 7.29
CA LYS A 29 0.35 -4.53 8.24
C LYS A 29 0.48 -3.97 9.66
N TYR A 30 0.98 -2.75 9.80
CA TYR A 30 1.23 -2.11 11.09
C TYR A 30 0.14 -1.13 11.52
N HIS A 31 -1.00 -1.12 10.83
CA HIS A 31 -2.11 -0.25 11.21
C HIS A 31 -2.61 -0.55 12.63
N PRO A 32 -2.83 0.47 13.49
CA PRO A 32 -3.26 0.26 14.88
C PRO A 32 -4.54 -0.54 15.03
N ASP A 33 -5.51 -0.34 14.14
CA ASP A 33 -6.80 -1.04 14.17
C ASP A 33 -6.68 -2.55 13.96
N LYS A 34 -5.57 -3.01 13.35
CA LYS A 34 -5.28 -4.43 13.11
C LYS A 34 -4.41 -5.07 14.19
N ASN A 35 -3.69 -4.26 14.93
CA ASN A 35 -2.73 -4.70 15.94
C ASN A 35 -3.19 -4.29 17.35
N ILE A 36 -4.43 -4.60 17.68
CA ILE A 36 -5.07 -4.24 18.95
C ILE A 36 -4.26 -4.73 20.15
N ASN A 37 -3.67 -5.92 20.06
CA ASN A 37 -2.88 -6.53 21.14
C ASN A 37 -1.46 -5.93 21.27
N ASN A 38 -0.91 -5.39 20.17
CA ASN A 38 0.44 -4.80 20.09
C ASN A 38 0.39 -3.38 19.53
N LYS A 39 -0.61 -2.62 19.89
CA LYS A 39 -0.88 -1.28 19.35
C LYS A 39 0.33 -0.36 19.43
N LYS A 40 1.02 -0.32 20.54
CA LYS A 40 2.18 0.56 20.76
C LYS A 40 3.37 0.22 19.85
N GLU A 41 3.66 -1.06 19.68
CA GLU A 41 4.69 -1.54 18.76
C GLU A 41 4.31 -1.27 17.30
N ALA A 42 3.05 -1.53 16.94
CA ALA A 42 2.53 -1.26 15.61
C ALA A 42 2.57 0.23 15.25
N GLU A 43 2.22 1.12 16.17
CA GLU A 43 2.33 2.57 15.98
C GLU A 43 3.78 3.01 15.72
N GLY A 44 4.74 2.47 16.46
CA GLY A 44 6.17 2.71 16.25
C GLY A 44 6.64 2.28 14.85
N LYS A 45 6.26 1.10 14.42
CA LYS A 45 6.55 0.58 13.09
C LYS A 45 5.85 1.36 11.98
N PHE A 46 4.59 1.72 12.19
CA PHE A 46 3.82 2.54 11.27
C PHE A 46 4.47 3.91 11.05
N LYS A 47 4.94 4.54 12.12
CA LYS A 47 5.67 5.80 12.08
C LYS A 47 6.97 5.69 11.28
N GLU A 48 7.77 4.65 11.51
CA GLU A 48 9.02 4.41 10.77
C GLU A 48 8.78 4.19 9.28
N VAL A 49 7.79 3.39 8.94
CA VAL A 49 7.40 3.11 7.55
C VAL A 49 6.91 4.37 6.84
N SER A 50 6.11 5.20 7.52
CA SER A 50 5.61 6.46 6.98
C SER A 50 6.71 7.48 6.76
N GLU A 51 7.65 7.59 7.69
CA GLU A 51 8.85 8.43 7.56
C GLU A 51 9.70 8.01 6.36
N ALA A 52 9.94 6.72 6.21
CA ALA A 52 10.68 6.17 5.07
C ALA A 52 10.00 6.49 3.74
N TYR A 53 8.70 6.35 3.66
CA TYR A 53 7.92 6.71 2.47
C TYR A 53 7.99 8.21 2.16
N GLU A 54 7.86 9.08 3.16
CA GLU A 54 7.96 10.52 2.98
C GLU A 54 9.30 10.93 2.35
N ILE A 55 10.39 10.30 2.78
CA ILE A 55 11.72 10.58 2.26
C ILE A 55 11.93 9.99 0.85
N LEU A 56 11.57 8.74 0.66
CA LEU A 56 11.86 8.02 -0.59
C LEU A 56 10.87 8.31 -1.72
N SER A 57 9.67 8.80 -1.41
CA SER A 57 8.67 9.17 -2.42
C SER A 57 8.91 10.52 -3.08
N ASP A 58 9.62 11.40 -2.40
CA ASP A 58 10.01 12.70 -2.91
C ASP A 58 11.41 12.62 -3.51
N GLU A 59 11.55 12.98 -4.78
CA GLU A 59 12.79 12.85 -5.52
C GLU A 59 13.93 13.71 -4.93
N GLN A 60 13.63 14.91 -4.47
CA GLN A 60 14.62 15.79 -3.83
C GLN A 60 15.06 15.26 -2.47
N LYS A 61 14.12 14.83 -1.66
CA LYS A 61 14.42 14.24 -0.34
C LYS A 61 15.20 12.93 -0.49
N LYS A 62 14.83 12.10 -1.46
CA LYS A 62 15.55 10.87 -1.79
C LYS A 62 16.99 11.15 -2.19
N ASN A 63 17.21 12.11 -3.09
CA ASN A 63 18.55 12.51 -3.52
C ASN A 63 19.39 13.08 -2.36
N ASN A 64 18.80 13.91 -1.52
CA ASN A 64 19.48 14.42 -0.33
C ASN A 64 19.85 13.30 0.64
N TYR A 65 18.96 12.34 0.82
CA TYR A 65 19.21 11.17 1.64
C TYR A 65 20.36 10.32 1.08
N ASP A 66 20.35 10.03 -0.22
CA ASP A 66 21.38 9.23 -0.89
C ASP A 66 22.76 9.92 -0.86
N ASN A 67 22.78 11.25 -0.88
CA ASN A 67 24.02 12.05 -0.79
C ASN A 67 24.47 12.35 0.64
N GLY A 68 23.78 11.81 1.65
CA GLY A 68 24.12 12.03 3.06
C GLY A 68 23.88 13.47 3.54
N GLN A 69 23.03 14.22 2.86
CA GLN A 69 22.69 15.60 3.24
C GLN A 69 21.60 15.61 4.32
N ASN A 70 21.55 16.70 5.07
CA ASN A 70 20.50 16.91 6.06
C ASN A 70 19.13 16.98 5.39
N ILE A 71 18.24 16.10 5.81
CA ILE A 71 16.86 16.06 5.33
C ILE A 71 15.99 16.78 6.34
N ILE A 72 15.24 17.76 5.88
CA ILE A 72 14.19 18.38 6.69
C ILE A 72 12.99 17.47 6.65
N ILE A 73 12.80 16.73 7.73
CA ILE A 73 11.59 15.94 7.93
C ILE A 73 10.53 16.88 8.50
N HIS A 74 9.51 17.17 7.70
CA HIS A 74 8.34 17.81 8.25
C HIS A 74 7.62 16.80 9.11
N ASN A 75 7.36 17.15 10.37
CA ASN A 75 6.58 16.30 11.29
C ASN A 75 5.12 16.19 10.83
N HIS A 76 4.92 15.54 9.69
CA HIS A 76 3.58 15.15 9.29
C HIS A 76 3.13 13.97 10.16
N ASN A 77 1.88 14.04 10.60
CA ASN A 77 1.29 12.90 11.27
C ASN A 77 1.33 11.68 10.32
N PRO A 78 1.89 10.53 10.73
CA PRO A 78 1.95 9.33 9.90
C PRO A 78 0.59 8.90 9.33
N PHE A 79 -0.48 9.16 10.07
CA PHE A 79 -1.84 8.89 9.62
C PHE A 79 -2.29 9.80 8.47
N ASP A 80 -1.87 11.06 8.46
CA ASP A 80 -2.18 11.99 7.37
C ASP A 80 -1.51 11.56 6.07
N ILE A 81 -0.28 11.07 6.13
CA ILE A 81 0.44 10.52 4.98
C ILE A 81 -0.33 9.32 4.42
N PHE A 82 -0.75 8.42 5.29
CA PHE A 82 -1.53 7.25 4.93
C PHE A 82 -2.88 7.62 4.29
N GLU A 83 -3.65 8.50 4.93
CA GLU A 83 -4.94 8.94 4.41
C GLU A 83 -4.83 9.66 3.07
N ASN A 84 -3.86 10.55 2.91
CA ASN A 84 -3.65 11.27 1.65
C ASN A 84 -3.32 10.32 0.51
N MET A 85 -2.49 9.31 0.77
CA MET A 85 -2.17 8.31 -0.24
C MET A 85 -3.39 7.49 -0.62
N PHE A 86 -4.22 7.10 0.34
CA PHE A 86 -5.43 6.32 0.09
C PHE A 86 -6.55 7.13 -0.56
N LYS A 87 -6.69 8.42 -0.24
CA LYS A 87 -7.67 9.32 -0.87
C LYS A 87 -7.38 9.57 -2.35
N GLN A 88 -6.12 9.63 -2.74
CA GLN A 88 -5.72 9.84 -4.13
C GLN A 88 -5.97 8.62 -5.03
N HIS A 89 -6.16 7.45 -4.43
CA HIS A 89 -6.36 6.20 -5.14
C HIS A 89 -7.71 5.56 -4.79
N HIS A 90 -8.79 6.18 -5.26
CA HIS A 90 -10.15 5.64 -5.14
C HIS A 90 -10.37 4.26 -5.77
N SER A 91 -9.37 3.71 -6.45
CA SER A 91 -9.44 2.40 -7.12
C SER A 91 -8.97 1.22 -6.25
N PHE A 92 -8.49 1.48 -5.04
CA PHE A 92 -8.03 0.41 -4.16
C PHE A 92 -9.10 0.07 -3.11
N ASN A 93 -10.05 -0.76 -3.51
CA ASN A 93 -10.83 -1.55 -2.56
C ASN A 93 -9.92 -2.63 -1.96
N ILE A 94 -9.06 -2.25 -1.04
CA ILE A 94 -8.39 -3.23 -0.22
C ILE A 94 -9.38 -3.62 0.87
N ASP A 95 -9.92 -4.81 0.74
CA ASP A 95 -10.67 -5.42 1.83
C ASP A 95 -9.72 -5.67 2.99
N ILE A 96 -9.79 -4.77 3.96
CA ILE A 96 -8.95 -4.79 5.17
C ILE A 96 -9.14 -6.09 5.97
N SER A 97 -10.29 -6.74 5.84
CA SER A 97 -10.57 -7.98 6.55
C SER A 97 -9.74 -9.18 6.08
N ASN A 98 -9.23 -9.14 4.87
CA ASN A 98 -8.42 -10.22 4.29
C ASN A 98 -6.90 -10.12 4.56
N LEU A 99 -6.47 -9.04 5.19
CA LEU A 99 -5.05 -8.80 5.48
C LEU A 99 -4.49 -9.70 6.61
N HIS A 100 -5.36 -10.40 7.31
CA HIS A 100 -4.92 -11.30 8.40
C HIS A 100 -4.14 -12.54 7.90
N ASN A 101 -4.16 -12.78 6.60
CA ASN A 101 -3.53 -13.95 5.97
C ASN A 101 -2.38 -13.58 5.02
N MET A 102 -1.79 -12.40 5.17
CA MET A 102 -0.66 -11.98 4.33
C MET A 102 0.66 -12.58 4.78
N ASN A 103 0.77 -13.88 4.65
CA ASN A 103 2.07 -14.52 4.55
C ASN A 103 2.40 -14.64 3.04
N SER A 104 3.04 -13.60 2.51
CA SER A 104 3.69 -13.52 1.20
C SER A 104 2.88 -13.37 -0.10
N ASN A 105 1.57 -13.30 -0.10
CA ASN A 105 0.81 -13.13 -1.35
C ASN A 105 0.05 -11.80 -1.35
N PHE A 106 0.45 -10.88 -2.20
CA PHE A 106 -0.32 -9.65 -2.46
C PHE A 106 -1.45 -9.97 -3.44
N SER A 107 -2.70 -9.77 -2.99
CA SER A 107 -3.85 -9.84 -3.90
C SER A 107 -4.51 -8.47 -4.00
N SER A 108 -4.72 -7.98 -5.20
CA SER A 108 -5.54 -6.82 -5.46
C SER A 108 -6.83 -7.26 -6.15
N GLU A 109 -7.94 -6.75 -5.66
CA GLU A 109 -9.25 -6.99 -6.25
C GLU A 109 -9.78 -5.67 -6.82
N ASN A 110 -10.07 -5.66 -8.10
CA ASN A 110 -10.66 -4.51 -8.78
C ASN A 110 -12.06 -4.88 -9.25
N THR A 111 -13.05 -4.17 -8.74
CA THR A 111 -14.46 -4.40 -9.08
C THR A 111 -14.99 -3.26 -9.94
N SER A 112 -15.43 -3.57 -11.13
CA SER A 112 -16.12 -2.63 -12.01
C SER A 112 -17.55 -3.06 -12.26
N THR A 113 -18.49 -2.13 -12.16
CA THR A 113 -19.92 -2.39 -12.39
C THR A 113 -20.41 -1.61 -13.58
N ARG A 114 -21.08 -2.29 -14.50
CA ARG A 114 -21.75 -1.72 -15.66
C ARG A 114 -23.23 -2.07 -15.66
N ILE A 115 -24.07 -1.14 -16.05
CA ILE A 115 -25.51 -1.37 -16.23
C ILE A 115 -25.81 -1.25 -17.73
N ILE A 116 -26.34 -2.33 -18.30
CA ILE A 116 -26.76 -2.38 -19.71
C ILE A 116 -28.22 -2.84 -19.74
N GLY A 117 -29.13 -1.93 -20.05
CA GLY A 117 -30.57 -2.20 -20.01
C GLY A 117 -31.03 -2.56 -18.58
N ASN A 118 -31.60 -3.76 -18.44
CA ASN A 118 -32.04 -4.30 -17.14
C ASN A 118 -31.05 -5.29 -16.53
N LYS A 119 -29.79 -5.27 -16.99
CA LYS A 119 -28.74 -6.16 -16.49
C LYS A 119 -27.64 -5.34 -15.83
N LYS A 120 -27.27 -5.76 -14.62
CA LYS A 120 -26.12 -5.26 -13.90
C LYS A 120 -24.99 -6.27 -14.06
N ILE A 121 -23.92 -5.87 -14.71
CA ILE A 121 -22.73 -6.71 -14.92
C ILE A 121 -21.65 -6.22 -13.97
N THR A 122 -21.26 -7.07 -13.02
CA THR A 122 -20.16 -6.82 -12.10
C THR A 122 -18.98 -7.65 -12.54
N ARG A 123 -17.89 -7.00 -12.93
CA ARG A 123 -16.63 -7.64 -13.25
C ARG A 123 -15.69 -7.50 -12.07
N ILE A 124 -15.22 -8.62 -11.55
CA ILE A 124 -14.29 -8.72 -10.45
C ILE A 124 -12.98 -9.26 -11.01
N GLU A 125 -11.94 -8.45 -10.93
CA GLU A 125 -10.60 -8.81 -11.39
C GLU A 125 -9.70 -8.97 -10.15
N LYS A 126 -9.28 -10.20 -9.88
CA LYS A 126 -8.38 -10.54 -8.78
C LYS A 126 -6.99 -10.79 -9.32
N THR A 127 -6.04 -9.99 -8.88
CA THR A 127 -4.63 -10.18 -9.20
C THR A 127 -3.90 -10.66 -7.95
N ILE A 128 -3.30 -11.83 -8.03
CA ILE A 128 -2.51 -12.43 -6.95
C ILE A 128 -1.06 -12.45 -7.40
N GLN A 129 -0.21 -11.83 -6.60
CA GLN A 129 1.23 -11.90 -6.81
C GLN A 129 1.80 -13.08 -6.02
N THR A 130 2.33 -14.05 -6.75
CA THR A 130 2.96 -15.25 -6.18
C THR A 130 4.47 -15.21 -6.42
N PRO A 131 5.27 -15.98 -5.67
CA PRO A 131 6.71 -16.09 -5.92
C PRO A 131 7.08 -16.52 -7.36
N ASN A 132 6.14 -17.19 -8.04
CA ASN A 132 6.33 -17.68 -9.42
C ASN A 132 5.79 -16.74 -10.51
N GLY A 133 5.24 -15.57 -10.12
CA GLY A 133 4.67 -14.60 -11.06
C GLY A 133 3.33 -14.04 -10.61
N THR A 134 2.70 -13.30 -11.49
CA THR A 134 1.39 -12.68 -11.24
C THR A 134 0.29 -13.49 -11.90
N GLN A 135 -0.72 -13.89 -11.14
CA GLN A 135 -1.93 -14.52 -11.66
C GLN A 135 -3.11 -13.58 -11.57
N THR A 136 -3.82 -13.41 -12.68
CA THR A 136 -5.03 -12.58 -12.74
C THR A 136 -6.23 -13.49 -13.04
N THR A 137 -7.22 -13.48 -12.17
CA THR A 137 -8.49 -14.16 -12.35
C THR A 137 -9.59 -13.14 -12.56
N VAL A 138 -10.40 -13.30 -13.58
CA VAL A 138 -11.53 -12.43 -13.91
C VAL A 138 -12.83 -13.20 -13.74
N GLU A 139 -13.72 -12.70 -12.91
CA GLU A 139 -15.07 -13.25 -12.72
C GLU A 139 -16.09 -12.19 -13.13
N GLU A 140 -17.10 -12.58 -13.91
CA GLU A 140 -18.22 -11.73 -14.26
C GLU A 140 -19.51 -12.26 -13.64
N LYS A 141 -20.19 -11.41 -12.88
CA LYS A 141 -21.48 -11.71 -12.29
C LYS A 141 -22.55 -10.84 -12.98
N ILE A 142 -23.59 -11.48 -13.48
CA ILE A 142 -24.71 -10.80 -14.14
C ILE A 142 -25.94 -10.92 -13.24
N GLU A 143 -26.49 -9.79 -12.85
CA GLU A 143 -27.73 -9.68 -12.08
C GLU A 143 -28.78 -8.97 -12.93
N ILE A 144 -30.01 -9.46 -12.93
CA ILE A 144 -31.15 -8.81 -13.59
C ILE A 144 -31.80 -7.88 -12.58
N ILE A 145 -31.91 -6.62 -12.94
CA ILE A 145 -32.47 -5.56 -12.10
C ILE A 145 -33.87 -5.12 -12.59
#